data_5ccd69aa78c869ca6c90e8a93c02fbe4
#
_entry.id   5ccd69aa78c869ca6c90e8a93c02fbe4
#
_cell.length_a   1.000
_cell.length_b   1.000
_cell.length_c   1.000
_cell.angle_alpha   90.00
_cell.angle_beta   90.00
_cell.angle_gamma   90.00
#
_symmetry.space_group_name_H-M   'P 1'
#
loop_
_entity.id
_entity.type
_entity.pdbx_description
1 polymer ?
#
loop_
_entity_poly.entity_id
_entity_poly.type
_entity_poly.pdbx_seq_one_letter_code
_entity_poly.pdbx_strand_id
1 'polypeptide(L)'
;MISLARLFSLMKREAVLSAAAALALLSMLWMPPDGAYLSYVDWRTMAQLFCLMAVMAGRRGLGVFSRLGRQLLCRVRSARQLECVLVFLCFFTSMAITNDVALLTFVPFSLEVLTLAGREERAVPVVVFQTVAANLGSMAPPIGNPQNLYLY
;
A
#
# COMPACT_ATOMS: atom_id res chain seq x y z
N MET A 1 12.67 -30.99 5.79
CA MET A 1 12.34 -31.21 4.37
C MET A 1 10.98 -30.59 4.07
N ILE A 2 10.94 -29.51 3.34
CA ILE A 2 9.68 -28.87 2.89
C ILE A 2 9.14 -29.77 1.77
N SER A 3 7.97 -30.38 1.97
CA SER A 3 7.35 -31.26 0.98
C SER A 3 7.12 -30.50 -0.33
N LEU A 4 7.55 -31.06 -1.47
CA LEU A 4 7.33 -30.53 -2.83
C LEU A 4 5.85 -30.10 -3.06
N ALA A 5 4.91 -30.79 -2.45
CA ALA A 5 3.49 -30.45 -2.49
C ALA A 5 3.17 -29.11 -1.82
N ARG A 6 3.86 -28.74 -0.72
CA ARG A 6 3.70 -27.42 -0.08
C ARG A 6 4.31 -26.31 -0.93
N LEU A 7 5.44 -26.56 -1.59
CA LEU A 7 6.04 -25.61 -2.51
C LEU A 7 5.11 -25.32 -3.70
N PHE A 8 4.50 -26.36 -4.26
CA PHE A 8 3.58 -26.24 -5.39
C PHE A 8 2.27 -25.51 -5.02
N SER A 9 1.77 -25.71 -3.79
CA SER A 9 0.60 -24.99 -3.30
C SER A 9 0.90 -23.50 -3.02
N LEU A 10 2.10 -23.19 -2.53
CA LEU A 10 2.58 -21.82 -2.36
C LEU A 10 2.76 -21.11 -3.71
N MET A 11 3.32 -21.80 -4.70
CA MET A 11 3.49 -21.26 -6.06
C MET A 11 2.15 -20.93 -6.73
N LYS A 12 1.10 -21.70 -6.53
CA LYS A 12 -0.25 -21.40 -7.03
C LYS A 12 -0.92 -20.24 -6.28
N ARG A 13 -0.63 -20.09 -5.01
CA ARG A 13 -1.22 -19.04 -4.17
C ARG A 13 -0.57 -17.68 -4.43
N GLU A 14 0.73 -17.68 -4.73
CA GLU A 14 1.55 -16.47 -4.95
C GLU A 14 2.11 -16.47 -6.38
N ALA A 15 1.21 -16.43 -7.38
CA ALA A 15 1.59 -16.54 -8.79
C ALA A 15 2.60 -15.45 -9.25
N VAL A 16 2.46 -14.23 -8.74
CA VAL A 16 3.36 -13.11 -9.05
C VAL A 16 4.76 -13.37 -8.48
N LEU A 17 4.84 -13.83 -7.24
CA LEU A 17 6.11 -14.15 -6.58
C LEU A 17 6.84 -15.31 -7.28
N SER A 18 6.09 -16.35 -7.68
CA SER A 18 6.67 -17.50 -8.39
C SER A 18 7.16 -17.13 -9.78
N ALA A 19 6.42 -16.29 -10.51
CA ALA A 19 6.85 -15.78 -11.81
C ALA A 19 8.11 -14.89 -11.67
N ALA A 20 8.14 -14.00 -10.69
CA ALA A 20 9.32 -13.17 -10.42
C ALA A 20 10.55 -14.03 -10.03
N ALA A 21 10.37 -15.04 -9.19
CA ALA A 21 11.45 -15.96 -8.82
C ALA A 21 11.96 -16.77 -10.01
N ALA A 22 11.07 -17.25 -10.88
CA ALA A 22 11.46 -17.97 -12.10
C ALA A 22 12.25 -17.07 -13.06
N LEU A 23 11.79 -15.82 -13.26
CA LEU A 23 12.52 -14.83 -14.08
C LEU A 23 13.88 -14.49 -13.48
N ALA A 24 13.97 -14.35 -12.16
CA ALA A 24 15.23 -14.10 -11.48
C ALA A 24 16.21 -15.26 -11.65
N LEU A 25 15.76 -16.50 -11.53
CA LEU A 25 16.59 -17.68 -11.76
C LEU A 25 17.05 -17.79 -13.23
N LEU A 26 16.18 -17.46 -14.19
CA LEU A 26 16.55 -17.42 -15.61
C LEU A 26 17.57 -16.33 -15.89
N SER A 27 17.46 -15.16 -15.27
CA SER A 27 18.42 -14.06 -15.44
C SER A 27 19.81 -14.41 -14.89
N MET A 28 19.91 -15.24 -13.85
CA MET A 28 21.19 -15.72 -13.31
C MET A 28 22.00 -16.57 -14.31
N LEU A 29 21.34 -17.17 -15.33
CA LEU A 29 22.03 -17.91 -16.38
C LEU A 29 22.81 -16.98 -17.33
N TRP A 30 22.37 -15.73 -17.49
CA TRP A 30 23.03 -14.74 -18.32
C TRP A 30 23.91 -13.77 -17.54
N MET A 31 23.52 -13.46 -16.30
CA MET A 31 24.30 -12.63 -15.38
C MET A 31 24.58 -13.42 -14.09
N PRO A 32 25.75 -14.04 -13.94
CA PRO A 32 26.10 -14.76 -12.73
C PRO A 32 26.15 -13.78 -11.54
N PRO A 33 25.65 -14.20 -10.36
CA PRO A 33 25.65 -13.36 -9.15
C PRO A 33 27.09 -13.03 -8.77
N ASP A 34 27.41 -11.75 -8.78
CA ASP A 34 28.68 -11.19 -8.30
C ASP A 34 28.46 -10.42 -6.98
N GLY A 35 29.58 -9.96 -6.37
CA GLY A 35 29.50 -9.19 -5.12
C GLY A 35 28.75 -7.85 -5.24
N ALA A 36 28.47 -7.38 -6.46
CA ALA A 36 27.71 -6.16 -6.72
C ALA A 36 26.20 -6.35 -6.56
N TYR A 37 25.70 -7.58 -6.50
CA TYR A 37 24.28 -7.87 -6.35
C TYR A 37 23.63 -7.22 -5.12
N LEU A 38 24.39 -7.12 -4.02
CA LEU A 38 23.93 -6.46 -2.80
C LEU A 38 23.79 -4.94 -2.95
N SER A 39 24.52 -4.34 -3.88
CA SER A 39 24.45 -2.90 -4.16
C SER A 39 23.25 -2.51 -5.02
N TYR A 40 22.64 -3.45 -5.75
CA TYR A 40 21.42 -3.21 -6.52
C TYR A 40 20.17 -3.12 -5.66
N VAL A 41 20.24 -3.62 -4.43
CA VAL A 41 19.14 -3.52 -3.48
C VAL A 41 19.20 -2.16 -2.79
N ASP A 42 18.16 -1.35 -2.99
CA ASP A 42 18.02 -0.09 -2.25
C ASP A 42 17.57 -0.39 -0.81
N TRP A 43 18.55 -0.64 0.05
CA TRP A 43 18.36 -0.92 1.48
C TRP A 43 17.66 0.21 2.21
N ARG A 44 17.84 1.45 1.75
CA ARG A 44 17.19 2.62 2.34
C ARG A 44 15.69 2.56 2.12
N THR A 45 15.25 2.32 0.90
CA THR A 45 13.82 2.17 0.57
C THR A 45 13.22 0.97 1.29
N MET A 46 13.92 -0.18 1.33
CA MET A 46 13.45 -1.37 2.05
C MET A 46 13.28 -1.11 3.54
N ALA A 47 14.25 -0.43 4.18
CA ALA A 47 14.17 -0.06 5.59
C ALA A 47 13.01 0.92 5.86
N GLN A 48 12.80 1.91 4.99
CA GLN A 48 11.68 2.85 5.11
C GLN A 48 10.32 2.14 5.03
N LEU A 49 10.14 1.24 4.06
CA LEU A 49 8.92 0.44 3.92
C LEU A 49 8.69 -0.45 5.13
N PHE A 50 9.73 -1.12 5.61
CA PHE A 50 9.65 -1.96 6.82
C PHE A 50 9.25 -1.15 8.05
N CYS A 51 9.89 -0.01 8.31
CA CYS A 51 9.56 0.88 9.42
C CYS A 51 8.12 1.37 9.33
N LEU A 52 7.67 1.76 8.13
CA LEU A 52 6.31 2.20 7.91
C LEU A 52 5.29 1.08 8.21
N MET A 53 5.54 -0.12 7.71
CA MET A 53 4.69 -1.28 7.99
C MET A 53 4.68 -1.65 9.47
N ALA A 54 5.82 -1.57 10.16
CA ALA A 54 5.92 -1.82 11.60
C ALA A 54 5.11 -0.80 12.42
N VAL A 55 5.21 0.49 12.07
CA VAL A 55 4.42 1.56 12.71
C VAL A 55 2.92 1.34 12.47
N MET A 56 2.53 0.96 11.26
CA MET A 56 1.12 0.68 10.93
C MET A 56 0.58 -0.54 11.67
N ALA A 57 1.39 -1.61 11.79
CA ALA A 57 1.03 -2.80 12.59
C ALA A 57 0.86 -2.45 14.08
N GLY A 58 1.77 -1.65 14.64
CA GLY A 58 1.66 -1.16 16.04
C GLY A 58 0.42 -0.31 16.29
N ARG A 59 0.05 0.56 15.35
CA ARG A 59 -1.16 1.41 15.46
C ARG A 59 -2.47 0.62 15.46
N ARG A 60 -2.55 -0.51 14.78
CA ARG A 60 -3.72 -1.40 14.83
C ARG A 60 -4.00 -1.89 16.24
N GLY A 61 -2.96 -2.23 17.01
CA GLY A 61 -3.08 -2.65 18.40
C GLY A 61 -3.56 -1.56 19.35
N LEU A 62 -3.33 -0.28 19.05
CA LEU A 62 -3.71 0.85 19.92
C LEU A 62 -5.14 1.35 19.69
N GLY A 63 -5.90 0.82 18.73
CA GLY A 63 -7.27 1.21 18.44
C GLY A 63 -7.45 2.68 17.99
N VAL A 64 -6.37 3.36 17.57
CA VAL A 64 -6.41 4.75 17.14
C VAL A 64 -7.31 4.91 15.91
N PHE A 65 -7.19 3.99 14.95
CA PHE A 65 -8.02 4.01 13.75
C PHE A 65 -9.49 3.76 14.05
N SER A 66 -9.79 2.86 14.97
CA SER A 66 -11.18 2.58 15.39
C SER A 66 -11.81 3.79 16.08
N ARG A 67 -11.03 4.55 16.87
CA ARG A 67 -11.53 5.80 17.49
C ARG A 67 -11.79 6.89 16.46
N LEU A 68 -10.83 7.14 15.57
CA LEU A 68 -10.97 8.10 14.47
C LEU A 68 -12.10 7.71 13.52
N GLY A 69 -12.21 6.42 13.19
CA GLY A 69 -13.28 5.87 12.36
C GLY A 69 -14.66 6.09 12.97
N ARG A 70 -14.84 5.82 14.26
CA ARG A 70 -16.10 6.09 14.97
C ARG A 70 -16.45 7.58 14.98
N GLN A 71 -15.47 8.45 15.22
CA GLN A 71 -15.67 9.88 15.19
C GLN A 71 -16.06 10.39 13.79
N LEU A 72 -15.48 9.82 12.74
CA LEU A 72 -15.84 10.08 11.37
C LEU A 72 -17.27 9.63 11.08
N LEU A 73 -17.64 8.39 11.48
CA LEU A 73 -18.97 7.83 11.31
C LEU A 73 -20.06 8.64 12.01
N CYS A 74 -19.78 9.24 13.18
CA CYS A 74 -20.73 10.14 13.86
C CYS A 74 -21.03 11.42 13.08
N ARG A 75 -20.12 11.85 12.18
CA ARG A 75 -20.28 13.09 11.39
C ARG A 75 -20.89 12.85 10.02
N VAL A 76 -20.76 11.64 9.49
CA VAL A 76 -21.19 11.27 8.14
C VAL A 76 -22.60 10.69 8.19
N ARG A 77 -23.49 11.25 7.38
CA ARG A 77 -24.93 10.85 7.35
C ARG A 77 -25.28 9.81 6.29
N SER A 78 -24.40 9.62 5.30
CA SER A 78 -24.64 8.68 4.19
C SER A 78 -23.38 7.91 3.79
N ALA A 79 -23.57 6.71 3.24
CA ALA A 79 -22.45 5.89 2.75
C ALA A 79 -21.63 6.59 1.67
N ARG A 80 -22.27 7.31 0.76
CA ARG A 80 -21.59 8.09 -0.29
C ARG A 80 -20.71 9.19 0.29
N GLN A 81 -21.19 9.88 1.32
CA GLN A 81 -20.38 10.89 2.01
C GLN A 81 -19.14 10.26 2.67
N LEU A 82 -19.29 9.08 3.27
CA LEU A 82 -18.17 8.34 3.86
C LEU A 82 -17.11 8.02 2.81
N GLU A 83 -17.51 7.43 1.69
CA GLU A 83 -16.61 7.10 0.57
C GLU A 83 -15.90 8.36 0.04
N CYS A 84 -16.63 9.44 -0.22
CA CYS A 84 -16.04 10.69 -0.65
C CYS A 84 -15.02 11.23 0.35
N VAL A 85 -15.34 11.26 1.65
CA VAL A 85 -14.42 11.74 2.68
C VAL A 85 -13.15 10.89 2.72
N LEU A 86 -13.25 9.56 2.66
CA LEU A 86 -12.11 8.67 2.65
C LEU A 86 -11.21 8.86 1.42
N VAL A 87 -11.81 9.06 0.26
CA VAL A 87 -11.09 9.30 -1.01
C VAL A 87 -10.41 10.67 -1.00
N PHE A 88 -11.14 11.74 -0.63
CA PHE A 88 -10.57 13.10 -0.56
C PHE A 88 -9.50 13.23 0.52
N LEU A 89 -9.64 12.55 1.65
CA LEU A 89 -8.62 12.53 2.69
C LEU A 89 -7.30 11.97 2.13
N CYS A 90 -7.38 10.88 1.36
CA CYS A 90 -6.23 10.30 0.68
C CYS A 90 -5.64 11.25 -0.37
N PHE A 91 -6.50 11.92 -1.17
CA PHE A 91 -6.10 12.88 -2.18
C PHE A 91 -5.31 14.05 -1.60
N PHE A 92 -5.86 14.75 -0.60
CA PHE A 92 -5.19 15.92 -0.01
C PHE A 92 -3.94 15.54 0.77
N THR A 93 -3.94 14.37 1.40
CA THR A 93 -2.75 13.93 2.14
C THR A 93 -1.62 13.56 1.18
N SER A 94 -1.92 12.99 0.02
CA SER A 94 -0.91 12.66 -0.99
C SER A 94 -0.27 13.90 -1.64
N MET A 95 -0.89 15.07 -1.53
CA MET A 95 -0.25 16.34 -1.90
C MET A 95 0.86 16.77 -0.92
N ALA A 96 0.72 16.42 0.36
CA ALA A 96 1.66 16.81 1.41
C ALA A 96 2.77 15.78 1.64
N ILE A 97 2.47 14.52 1.33
CA ILE A 97 3.39 13.37 1.46
C ILE A 97 3.37 12.56 0.17
N THR A 98 4.26 11.58 0.03
CA THR A 98 4.26 10.73 -1.18
C THR A 98 2.98 9.89 -1.28
N ASN A 99 2.56 9.56 -2.51
CA ASN A 99 1.38 8.74 -2.77
C ASN A 99 1.44 7.38 -2.06
N ASP A 100 2.63 6.76 -2.01
CA ASP A 100 2.83 5.45 -1.37
C ASP A 100 2.57 5.50 0.13
N VAL A 101 3.09 6.54 0.82
CA VAL A 101 2.87 6.75 2.25
C VAL A 101 1.40 7.06 2.53
N ALA A 102 0.75 7.85 1.67
CA ALA A 102 -0.67 8.13 1.79
C ALA A 102 -1.51 6.84 1.67
N LEU A 103 -1.27 6.03 0.63
CA LEU A 103 -1.98 4.77 0.43
C LEU A 103 -1.75 3.77 1.56
N LEU A 104 -0.49 3.56 1.97
CA LEU A 104 -0.16 2.66 3.08
C LEU A 104 -0.82 3.06 4.40
N THR A 105 -1.10 4.36 4.58
CA THR A 105 -1.76 4.87 5.79
C THR A 105 -3.28 4.80 5.67
N PHE A 106 -3.85 5.28 4.57
CA PHE A 106 -5.29 5.50 4.46
C PHE A 106 -6.06 4.30 3.93
N VAL A 107 -5.45 3.38 3.19
CA VAL A 107 -6.15 2.16 2.75
C VAL A 107 -6.52 1.28 3.95
N PRO A 108 -5.60 0.91 4.87
CA PRO A 108 -5.98 0.15 6.06
C PRO A 108 -6.97 0.90 6.96
N PHE A 109 -6.84 2.23 7.09
CA PHE A 109 -7.80 3.05 7.81
C PHE A 109 -9.20 2.96 7.21
N SER A 110 -9.31 3.07 5.89
CA SER A 110 -10.59 2.99 5.18
C SER A 110 -11.24 1.62 5.30
N LEU A 111 -10.46 0.55 5.23
CA LEU A 111 -10.96 -0.80 5.45
C LEU A 111 -11.55 -0.96 6.86
N GLU A 112 -10.84 -0.47 7.88
CA GLU A 112 -11.32 -0.47 9.27
C GLU A 112 -12.63 0.30 9.41
N VAL A 113 -12.72 1.51 8.83
CA VAL A 113 -13.92 2.36 8.88
C VAL A 113 -15.10 1.70 8.17
N LEU A 114 -14.87 1.08 7.00
CA LEU A 114 -15.90 0.38 6.26
C LEU A 114 -16.39 -0.86 7.01
N THR A 115 -15.52 -1.61 7.66
CA THR A 115 -15.90 -2.73 8.54
C THR A 115 -16.74 -2.23 9.72
N LEU A 116 -16.33 -1.14 10.40
CA LEU A 116 -17.12 -0.53 11.48
C LEU A 116 -18.49 -0.03 11.02
N ALA A 117 -18.60 0.37 9.74
CA ALA A 117 -19.85 0.82 9.13
C ALA A 117 -20.73 -0.34 8.61
N GLY A 118 -20.25 -1.59 8.66
CA GLY A 118 -20.92 -2.75 8.06
C GLY A 118 -21.04 -2.68 6.54
N ARG A 119 -20.04 -2.08 5.87
CA ARG A 119 -20.01 -1.80 4.42
C ARG A 119 -18.79 -2.39 3.74
N GLU A 120 -18.44 -3.62 4.08
CA GLU A 120 -17.25 -4.31 3.55
C GLU A 120 -17.32 -4.52 2.03
N GLU A 121 -18.51 -4.63 1.46
CA GLU A 121 -18.73 -4.73 0.01
C GLU A 121 -18.24 -3.50 -0.77
N ARG A 122 -18.07 -2.36 -0.09
CA ARG A 122 -17.55 -1.11 -0.70
C ARG A 122 -16.03 -0.97 -0.59
N ALA A 123 -15.35 -1.92 0.03
CA ALA A 123 -13.91 -1.89 0.23
C ALA A 123 -13.13 -1.79 -1.10
N VAL A 124 -13.46 -2.65 -2.06
CA VAL A 124 -12.76 -2.67 -3.36
C VAL A 124 -12.92 -1.35 -4.13
N PRO A 125 -14.14 -0.83 -4.39
CA PRO A 125 -14.27 0.43 -5.10
C PRO A 125 -13.64 1.61 -4.36
N VAL A 126 -13.73 1.68 -3.03
CA VAL A 126 -13.10 2.75 -2.26
C VAL A 126 -11.59 2.72 -2.38
N VAL A 127 -10.96 1.55 -2.27
CA VAL A 127 -9.50 1.40 -2.43
C VAL A 127 -9.04 1.77 -3.84
N VAL A 128 -9.79 1.38 -4.87
CA VAL A 128 -9.49 1.78 -6.26
C VAL A 128 -9.56 3.30 -6.41
N PHE A 129 -10.62 3.95 -5.92
CA PHE A 129 -10.72 5.40 -5.97
C PHE A 129 -9.64 6.11 -5.14
N GLN A 130 -9.25 5.57 -3.99
CA GLN A 130 -8.13 6.11 -3.20
C GLN A 130 -6.81 6.00 -3.95
N THR A 131 -6.56 4.91 -4.64
CA THR A 131 -5.35 4.72 -5.45
C THR A 131 -5.27 5.76 -6.58
N VAL A 132 -6.37 5.97 -7.29
CA VAL A 132 -6.45 7.01 -8.34
C VAL A 132 -6.29 8.40 -7.72
N ALA A 133 -6.99 8.68 -6.62
CA ALA A 133 -6.94 9.96 -5.93
C ALA A 133 -5.55 10.28 -5.39
N ALA A 134 -4.85 9.30 -4.79
CA ALA A 134 -3.49 9.49 -4.28
C ALA A 134 -2.50 9.80 -5.42
N ASN A 135 -2.60 9.10 -6.54
CA ASN A 135 -1.75 9.39 -7.70
C ASN A 135 -2.03 10.78 -8.28
N LEU A 136 -3.30 11.16 -8.44
CA LEU A 136 -3.67 12.49 -8.92
C LEU A 136 -3.24 13.59 -7.94
N GLY A 137 -3.44 13.40 -6.64
CA GLY A 137 -3.04 14.36 -5.62
C GLY A 137 -1.52 14.56 -5.58
N SER A 138 -0.76 13.50 -5.70
CA SER A 138 0.70 13.56 -5.69
C SER A 138 1.32 14.17 -6.95
N MET A 139 0.55 14.33 -8.02
CA MET A 139 1.01 15.01 -9.23
C MET A 139 1.07 16.55 -9.07
N ALA A 140 0.35 17.11 -8.10
CA ALA A 140 0.32 18.57 -7.92
C ALA A 140 1.63 19.15 -7.36
N PRO A 141 2.27 18.57 -6.32
CA PRO A 141 3.58 19.05 -5.87
C PRO A 141 4.74 18.31 -6.55
N PRO A 142 5.88 18.97 -6.80
CA PRO A 142 7.07 18.32 -7.38
C PRO A 142 7.61 17.17 -6.55
N ILE A 143 7.37 17.19 -5.23
CA ILE A 143 7.90 16.22 -4.25
C ILE A 143 6.98 14.99 -4.10
N GLY A 144 5.75 15.03 -4.63
CA GLY A 144 4.72 14.01 -4.41
C GLY A 144 5.05 12.63 -4.99
N ASN A 145 5.85 12.58 -6.06
CA ASN A 145 6.31 11.35 -6.72
C ASN A 145 7.74 11.53 -7.22
N PRO A 146 8.58 10.48 -7.18
CA PRO A 146 9.91 10.52 -7.78
C PRO A 146 9.89 10.89 -9.26
N GLN A 147 8.83 10.48 -9.98
CA GLN A 147 8.67 10.78 -11.40
C GLN A 147 8.44 12.28 -11.67
N ASN A 148 7.80 13.01 -10.76
CA ASN A 148 7.59 14.44 -10.90
C ASN A 148 8.89 15.24 -10.86
N LEU A 149 9.90 14.76 -10.11
CA LEU A 149 11.23 15.39 -10.07
C LEU A 149 11.95 15.41 -11.42
N TYR A 150 11.53 14.57 -12.37
CA TYR A 150 12.08 14.58 -13.74
C TYR A 150 11.29 15.48 -14.69
N LEU A 151 10.10 15.92 -14.29
CA LEU A 151 9.20 16.74 -15.11
C LEU A 151 9.30 18.24 -14.77
N TYR A 152 9.84 18.58 -13.60
CA TYR A 152 10.10 19.93 -13.11
C TYR A 152 11.60 20.22 -13.07
#